data_25f3cf6b7dcd3581b35a970289063131
#
_entry.id   25f3cf6b7dcd3581b35a970289063131
#
_cell.length_a   1.000
_cell.length_b   1.000
_cell.length_c   1.000
_cell.angle_alpha   90.00
_cell.angle_beta   90.00
_cell.angle_gamma   90.00
#
_symmetry.space_group_name_H-M   'P 1'
#
loop_
_entity.id
_entity.type
_entity.pdbx_description
1 polymer ?
#
loop_
_entity_poly.entity_id
_entity_poly.type
_entity_poly.pdbx_seq_one_letter_code
_entity_poly.pdbx_strand_id
1 'polypeptide(L)'
;MPKTPHPIRWSLGAILVVVVAYLVGTFALVTQAAGRDDRGDAQAIVVLGAAQYDGRPSPVLERRLDHALELYREGVADEIVLTGGKQEGDRFTEAFTGFTYLRRAGVPDSDLLIITDGANTWESLAAAARQLDQRDTTEVVLVSDPYHNRRLLDTAKELGLSAGVSSTDADPSLRQLAGETMGVALGRVIGYRRLLRLG
;
A
#
# COMPACT_ATOMS: atom_id res chain seq x y z
N MET A 1 58.43 8.46 0.69
CA MET A 1 57.74 7.17 0.58
C MET A 1 56.28 7.44 0.31
N PRO A 2 55.72 7.01 -0.82
CA PRO A 2 54.28 7.18 -1.06
C PRO A 2 53.50 6.32 -0.06
N LYS A 3 52.58 6.95 0.69
CA LYS A 3 51.65 6.24 1.58
C LYS A 3 50.73 5.37 0.75
N THR A 4 50.88 4.06 0.80
CA THR A 4 49.93 3.13 0.18
C THR A 4 48.53 3.41 0.75
N PRO A 5 47.54 3.66 -0.08
CA PRO A 5 46.17 3.89 0.41
C PRO A 5 45.68 2.62 1.08
N HIS A 6 45.25 2.76 2.37
CA HIS A 6 44.73 1.62 3.13
C HIS A 6 43.54 0.98 2.40
N PRO A 7 43.59 -0.32 2.10
CA PRO A 7 42.51 -1.00 1.33
C PRO A 7 41.11 -0.84 1.97
N ILE A 8 41.05 -0.74 3.30
CA ILE A 8 39.84 -0.50 4.09
C ILE A 8 39.12 0.80 3.68
N ARG A 9 39.87 1.89 3.39
CA ARG A 9 39.25 3.18 2.99
C ARG A 9 38.61 3.10 1.63
N TRP A 10 39.18 2.37 0.69
CA TRP A 10 38.60 2.13 -0.63
C TRP A 10 37.37 1.22 -0.56
N SER A 11 37.39 0.18 0.30
CA SER A 11 36.24 -0.70 0.51
C SER A 11 35.06 0.04 1.14
N LEU A 12 35.30 0.90 2.14
CA LEU A 12 34.25 1.72 2.75
C LEU A 12 33.63 2.72 1.75
N GLY A 13 34.48 3.35 0.92
CA GLY A 13 34.01 4.23 -0.15
C GLY A 13 33.15 3.50 -1.19
N ALA A 14 33.57 2.31 -1.61
CA ALA A 14 32.79 1.50 -2.55
C ALA A 14 31.43 1.07 -1.96
N ILE A 15 31.39 0.64 -0.70
CA ILE A 15 30.14 0.28 -0.01
C ILE A 15 29.20 1.50 0.04
N LEU A 16 29.71 2.67 0.41
CA LEU A 16 28.91 3.89 0.46
C LEU A 16 28.29 4.22 -0.90
N VAL A 17 29.07 4.12 -1.98
CA VAL A 17 28.59 4.36 -3.36
C VAL A 17 27.48 3.38 -3.72
N VAL A 18 27.62 2.08 -3.40
CA VAL A 18 26.60 1.07 -3.65
C VAL A 18 25.30 1.37 -2.87
N VAL A 19 25.41 1.73 -1.60
CA VAL A 19 24.25 2.08 -0.77
C VAL A 19 23.54 3.31 -1.32
N VAL A 20 24.28 4.37 -1.68
CA VAL A 20 23.70 5.58 -2.26
C VAL A 20 23.01 5.27 -3.59
N ALA A 21 23.68 4.53 -4.48
CA ALA A 21 23.09 4.13 -5.77
C ALA A 21 21.79 3.30 -5.58
N TYR A 22 21.78 2.39 -4.59
CA TYR A 22 20.60 1.61 -4.26
C TYR A 22 19.45 2.48 -3.74
N LEU A 23 19.72 3.45 -2.85
CA LEU A 23 18.70 4.37 -2.34
C LEU A 23 18.16 5.30 -3.44
N VAL A 24 19.03 5.82 -4.29
CA VAL A 24 18.63 6.65 -5.44
C VAL A 24 17.75 5.84 -6.41
N GLY A 25 18.15 4.62 -6.75
CA GLY A 25 17.36 3.73 -7.60
C GLY A 25 16.00 3.39 -6.95
N THR A 26 15.97 3.14 -5.63
CA THR A 26 14.74 2.89 -4.90
C THR A 26 13.84 4.12 -4.89
N PHE A 27 14.38 5.32 -4.68
CA PHE A 27 13.64 6.57 -4.74
C PHE A 27 13.00 6.78 -6.12
N ALA A 28 13.75 6.52 -7.20
CA ALA A 28 13.22 6.60 -8.56
C ALA A 28 12.05 5.62 -8.79
N LEU A 29 12.14 4.40 -8.24
CA LEU A 29 11.04 3.42 -8.32
C LEU A 29 9.81 3.83 -7.49
N VAL A 30 10.01 4.46 -6.32
CA VAL A 30 8.91 4.99 -5.50
C VAL A 30 8.21 6.13 -6.22
N THR A 31 8.96 7.08 -6.78
CA THR A 31 8.38 8.22 -7.54
C THR A 31 7.69 7.75 -8.83
N GLN A 32 8.25 6.78 -9.53
CA GLN A 32 7.62 6.20 -10.72
C GLN A 32 6.30 5.50 -10.35
N ALA A 33 6.27 4.74 -9.26
CA ALA A 33 5.05 4.07 -8.80
C ALA A 33 4.00 5.06 -8.32
N ALA A 34 4.41 6.20 -7.72
CA ALA A 34 3.50 7.23 -7.28
C ALA A 34 2.68 7.87 -8.42
N GLY A 35 3.21 7.87 -9.64
CA GLY A 35 2.50 8.37 -10.82
C GLY A 35 1.68 7.31 -11.57
N ARG A 36 1.52 6.09 -11.03
CA ARG A 36 0.72 5.04 -11.67
C ARG A 36 -0.75 5.18 -11.33
N ASP A 37 -1.57 4.95 -12.36
CA ASP A 37 -3.02 4.87 -12.26
C ASP A 37 -3.49 3.72 -13.17
N ASP A 38 -3.52 2.51 -12.62
CA ASP A 38 -3.86 1.30 -13.34
C ASP A 38 -5.41 1.09 -13.23
N ARG A 39 -6.15 1.45 -14.28
CA ARG A 39 -7.62 1.33 -14.36
C ARG A 39 -8.05 0.20 -15.31
N GLY A 40 -7.19 -0.81 -15.51
CA GLY A 40 -7.54 -1.99 -16.30
C GLY A 40 -8.51 -2.90 -15.56
N ASP A 41 -9.13 -3.83 -16.31
CA ASP A 41 -10.03 -4.84 -15.76
C ASP A 41 -9.35 -5.58 -14.59
N ALA A 42 -10.04 -5.67 -13.48
CA ALA A 42 -9.60 -6.39 -12.28
C ALA A 42 -10.77 -7.19 -11.70
N GLN A 43 -10.46 -8.17 -10.85
CA GLN A 43 -11.49 -8.96 -10.18
C GLN A 43 -11.99 -8.26 -8.90
N ALA A 44 -11.17 -7.43 -8.27
CA ALA A 44 -11.56 -6.64 -7.10
C ALA A 44 -10.77 -5.34 -6.96
N ILE A 45 -11.40 -4.32 -6.38
CA ILE A 45 -10.79 -3.07 -5.94
C ILE A 45 -10.49 -3.20 -4.43
N VAL A 46 -9.23 -3.19 -4.03
CA VAL A 46 -8.82 -3.31 -2.62
C VAL A 46 -8.46 -1.96 -2.06
N VAL A 47 -9.28 -1.45 -1.15
CA VAL A 47 -9.06 -0.16 -0.47
C VAL A 47 -8.24 -0.38 0.79
N LEU A 48 -7.06 0.25 0.85
CA LEU A 48 -6.21 0.21 2.05
C LEU A 48 -6.78 1.15 3.11
N GLY A 49 -6.86 0.64 4.34
CA GLY A 49 -7.32 1.40 5.48
C GLY A 49 -6.47 2.65 5.76
N ALA A 50 -7.08 3.61 6.41
CA ALA A 50 -6.48 4.80 6.99
C ALA A 50 -7.30 5.20 8.22
N ALA A 51 -6.87 6.19 8.98
CA ALA A 51 -7.54 6.57 10.21
C ALA A 51 -9.06 6.83 10.04
N GLN A 52 -9.81 6.51 11.06
CA GLN A 52 -11.22 6.85 11.21
C GLN A 52 -11.47 7.51 12.56
N TYR A 53 -12.54 8.26 12.71
CA TYR A 53 -12.91 9.00 13.90
C TYR A 53 -14.35 8.64 14.29
N ASP A 54 -14.49 7.66 15.16
CA ASP A 54 -15.79 7.19 15.68
C ASP A 54 -16.81 6.84 14.59
N GLY A 55 -16.38 6.08 13.57
CA GLY A 55 -17.21 5.67 12.44
C GLY A 55 -17.33 6.71 11.33
N ARG A 56 -16.52 7.77 11.35
CA ARG A 56 -16.34 8.72 10.25
C ARG A 56 -14.97 8.53 9.63
N PRO A 57 -14.85 8.42 8.32
CA PRO A 57 -13.54 8.32 7.69
C PRO A 57 -12.72 9.60 7.94
N SER A 58 -11.42 9.47 8.14
CA SER A 58 -10.50 10.60 8.06
C SER A 58 -10.48 11.16 6.63
N PRO A 59 -10.02 12.39 6.40
CA PRO A 59 -9.91 12.93 5.04
C PRO A 59 -9.06 12.07 4.09
N VAL A 60 -8.11 11.30 4.64
CA VAL A 60 -7.30 10.34 3.87
C VAL A 60 -8.13 9.13 3.46
N LEU A 61 -8.84 8.51 4.40
CA LEU A 61 -9.69 7.37 4.11
C LEU A 61 -10.84 7.77 3.17
N GLU A 62 -11.45 8.94 3.37
CA GLU A 62 -12.53 9.46 2.54
C GLU A 62 -12.09 9.57 1.07
N ARG A 63 -10.93 10.19 0.78
CA ARG A 63 -10.40 10.25 -0.59
C ARG A 63 -10.19 8.87 -1.22
N ARG A 64 -9.71 7.88 -0.45
CA ARG A 64 -9.55 6.50 -0.95
C ARG A 64 -10.90 5.87 -1.28
N LEU A 65 -11.91 6.09 -0.42
CA LEU A 65 -13.26 5.56 -0.63
C LEU A 65 -13.94 6.22 -1.85
N ASP A 66 -13.79 7.54 -2.01
CA ASP A 66 -14.32 8.26 -3.17
C ASP A 66 -13.68 7.77 -4.46
N HIS A 67 -12.35 7.57 -4.45
CA HIS A 67 -11.62 7.06 -5.60
C HIS A 67 -12.03 5.60 -5.93
N ALA A 68 -12.18 4.74 -4.93
CA ALA A 68 -12.67 3.39 -5.12
C ALA A 68 -14.10 3.35 -5.69
N LEU A 69 -14.96 4.28 -5.25
CA LEU A 69 -16.31 4.44 -5.78
C LEU A 69 -16.30 4.87 -7.25
N GLU A 70 -15.37 5.74 -7.64
CA GLU A 70 -15.15 6.14 -9.04
C GLU A 70 -14.77 4.92 -9.88
N LEU A 71 -13.74 4.17 -9.48
CA LEU A 71 -13.30 2.95 -10.19
C LEU A 71 -14.41 1.89 -10.30
N TYR A 72 -15.19 1.69 -9.25
CA TYR A 72 -16.34 0.79 -9.26
C TYR A 72 -17.40 1.23 -10.27
N ARG A 73 -17.71 2.53 -10.32
CA ARG A 73 -18.68 3.10 -11.29
C ARG A 73 -18.17 3.07 -12.73
N GLU A 74 -16.86 3.10 -12.93
CA GLU A 74 -16.19 2.93 -14.23
C GLU A 74 -16.20 1.45 -14.68
N GLY A 75 -16.55 0.51 -13.79
CA GLY A 75 -16.58 -0.92 -14.10
C GLY A 75 -15.19 -1.58 -14.08
N VAL A 76 -14.23 -1.02 -13.33
CA VAL A 76 -12.90 -1.62 -13.17
C VAL A 76 -12.99 -2.98 -12.47
N ALA A 77 -13.90 -3.12 -11.51
CA ALA A 77 -14.28 -4.39 -10.89
C ALA A 77 -15.68 -4.29 -10.27
N ASP A 78 -16.33 -5.44 -10.08
CA ASP A 78 -17.66 -5.55 -9.48
C ASP A 78 -17.62 -5.71 -7.95
N GLU A 79 -16.45 -5.88 -7.34
CA GLU A 79 -16.29 -6.03 -5.88
C GLU A 79 -15.29 -5.00 -5.33
N ILE A 80 -15.68 -4.38 -4.19
CA ILE A 80 -14.78 -3.53 -3.39
C ILE A 80 -14.43 -4.23 -2.09
N VAL A 81 -13.16 -4.47 -1.86
CA VAL A 81 -12.60 -5.06 -0.63
C VAL A 81 -12.09 -3.96 0.27
N LEU A 82 -12.69 -3.82 1.42
CA LEU A 82 -12.36 -2.80 2.42
C LEU A 82 -11.48 -3.39 3.50
N THR A 83 -10.27 -2.88 3.67
CA THR A 83 -9.32 -3.37 4.65
C THR A 83 -9.05 -2.35 5.75
N GLY A 84 -8.63 -2.82 6.89
CA GLY A 84 -8.21 -1.99 8.01
C GLY A 84 -8.89 -2.33 9.33
N GLY A 85 -8.06 -2.49 10.36
CA GLY A 85 -8.47 -2.79 11.72
C GLY A 85 -8.97 -1.56 12.48
N LYS A 86 -8.75 -1.58 13.78
CA LYS A 86 -9.03 -0.46 14.69
C LYS A 86 -7.86 -0.20 15.62
N GLN A 87 -7.70 1.02 16.05
CA GLN A 87 -6.78 1.40 17.13
C GLN A 87 -7.38 1.01 18.50
N GLU A 88 -6.53 0.93 19.51
CA GLU A 88 -7.00 0.72 20.89
C GLU A 88 -7.94 1.86 21.31
N GLY A 89 -9.10 1.50 21.85
CA GLY A 89 -10.14 2.46 22.21
C GLY A 89 -11.15 2.78 21.10
N ASP A 90 -10.90 2.42 19.86
CA ASP A 90 -11.85 2.64 18.77
C ASP A 90 -13.05 1.70 18.88
N ARG A 91 -14.25 2.23 18.59
CA ARG A 91 -15.49 1.44 18.50
C ARG A 91 -15.64 0.75 17.15
N PHE A 92 -15.15 1.37 16.09
CA PHE A 92 -15.29 0.92 14.71
C PHE A 92 -13.93 0.62 14.09
N THR A 93 -13.89 -0.33 13.14
CA THR A 93 -12.73 -0.54 12.29
C THR A 93 -12.74 0.42 11.10
N GLU A 94 -11.59 0.64 10.49
CA GLU A 94 -11.47 1.41 9.25
C GLU A 94 -12.27 0.77 8.12
N ALA A 95 -12.20 -0.56 7.99
CA ALA A 95 -12.96 -1.33 7.00
C ALA A 95 -14.47 -1.19 7.18
N PHE A 96 -14.99 -1.27 8.42
CA PHE A 96 -16.42 -1.09 8.69
C PHE A 96 -16.87 0.36 8.44
N THR A 97 -16.01 1.33 8.73
CA THR A 97 -16.29 2.74 8.44
C THR A 97 -16.39 2.96 6.93
N GLY A 98 -15.49 2.36 6.14
CA GLY A 98 -15.53 2.38 4.68
C GLY A 98 -16.78 1.71 4.12
N PHE A 99 -17.17 0.54 4.65
CA PHE A 99 -18.41 -0.13 4.29
C PHE A 99 -19.63 0.77 4.47
N THR A 100 -19.74 1.39 5.64
CA THR A 100 -20.87 2.28 5.93
C THR A 100 -20.89 3.49 4.98
N TYR A 101 -19.73 4.01 4.62
CA TYR A 101 -19.57 5.12 3.69
C TYR A 101 -20.03 4.74 2.28
N LEU A 102 -19.49 3.67 1.68
CA LEU A 102 -19.80 3.25 0.32
C LEU A 102 -21.24 2.77 0.17
N ARG A 103 -21.78 2.05 1.17
CA ARG A 103 -23.18 1.67 1.20
C ARG A 103 -24.12 2.89 1.16
N ARG A 104 -23.79 3.96 1.89
CA ARG A 104 -24.56 5.22 1.80
C ARG A 104 -24.41 5.91 0.44
N ALA A 105 -23.32 5.69 -0.26
CA ALA A 105 -23.09 6.18 -1.62
C ALA A 105 -23.77 5.33 -2.71
N GLY A 106 -24.50 4.26 -2.29
CA GLY A 106 -25.35 3.43 -3.17
C GLY A 106 -24.67 2.15 -3.69
N VAL A 107 -23.50 1.77 -3.17
CA VAL A 107 -22.90 0.46 -3.50
C VAL A 107 -23.67 -0.63 -2.77
N PRO A 108 -24.11 -1.71 -3.45
CA PRO A 108 -24.80 -2.82 -2.85
C PRO A 108 -23.95 -3.54 -1.79
N ASP A 109 -24.57 -4.01 -0.70
CA ASP A 109 -23.87 -4.76 0.35
C ASP A 109 -23.19 -6.05 -0.18
N SER A 110 -23.76 -6.64 -1.25
CA SER A 110 -23.21 -7.83 -1.93
C SER A 110 -21.87 -7.58 -2.61
N ASP A 111 -21.58 -6.36 -2.99
CA ASP A 111 -20.39 -5.94 -3.74
C ASP A 111 -19.31 -5.37 -2.80
N LEU A 112 -19.55 -5.43 -1.48
CA LEU A 112 -18.66 -4.93 -0.45
C LEU A 112 -18.14 -6.06 0.45
N LEU A 113 -16.84 -6.34 0.41
CA LEU A 113 -16.18 -7.28 1.30
C LEU A 113 -15.44 -6.53 2.41
N ILE A 114 -15.74 -6.84 3.68
CA ILE A 114 -15.12 -6.22 4.84
C ILE A 114 -14.04 -7.13 5.42
N ILE A 115 -12.83 -6.64 5.57
CA ILE A 115 -11.69 -7.35 6.17
C ILE A 115 -11.13 -6.49 7.29
N THR A 116 -11.42 -6.87 8.52
CA THR A 116 -11.09 -6.10 9.72
C THR A 116 -9.75 -6.50 10.35
N ASP A 117 -9.11 -7.55 9.84
CA ASP A 117 -7.84 -8.03 10.33
C ASP A 117 -6.68 -7.18 9.78
N GLY A 118 -5.70 -6.94 10.66
CA GLY A 118 -4.47 -6.25 10.32
C GLY A 118 -4.34 -4.88 10.96
N ALA A 119 -3.20 -4.66 11.64
CA ALA A 119 -2.84 -3.39 12.28
C ALA A 119 -1.90 -2.54 11.41
N ASN A 120 -1.46 -3.05 10.28
CA ASN A 120 -0.53 -2.40 9.36
C ASN A 120 -0.75 -2.88 7.91
N THR A 121 -0.09 -2.22 6.96
CA THR A 121 -0.24 -2.48 5.52
C THR A 121 -0.05 -3.94 5.14
N TRP A 122 1.00 -4.61 5.66
CA TRP A 122 1.27 -6.01 5.30
C TRP A 122 0.20 -6.95 5.84
N GLU A 123 -0.21 -6.78 7.11
CA GLU A 123 -1.22 -7.63 7.74
C GLU A 123 -2.58 -7.47 7.07
N SER A 124 -3.00 -6.22 6.80
CA SER A 124 -4.26 -5.93 6.10
C SER A 124 -4.28 -6.54 4.70
N LEU A 125 -3.20 -6.37 3.94
CA LEU A 125 -3.12 -6.93 2.60
C LEU A 125 -2.99 -8.46 2.62
N ALA A 126 -2.29 -9.03 3.61
CA ALA A 126 -2.22 -10.48 3.80
C ALA A 126 -3.57 -11.09 4.20
N ALA A 127 -4.38 -10.38 4.99
CA ALA A 127 -5.74 -10.79 5.30
C ALA A 127 -6.62 -10.75 4.05
N ALA A 128 -6.52 -9.68 3.25
CA ALA A 128 -7.21 -9.56 1.97
C ALA A 128 -6.81 -10.68 1.01
N ALA A 129 -5.51 -10.92 0.83
CA ALA A 129 -5.02 -11.97 -0.06
C ALA A 129 -5.57 -13.36 0.31
N ARG A 130 -5.62 -13.70 1.61
CA ARG A 130 -6.19 -14.98 2.06
C ARG A 130 -7.68 -15.13 1.75
N GLN A 131 -8.45 -14.04 1.86
CA GLN A 131 -9.90 -14.07 1.57
C GLN A 131 -10.16 -14.13 0.06
N LEU A 132 -9.34 -13.42 -0.72
CA LEU A 132 -9.41 -13.40 -2.17
C LEU A 132 -8.99 -14.75 -2.78
N ASP A 133 -7.93 -15.38 -2.25
CA ASP A 133 -7.47 -16.72 -2.66
C ASP A 133 -8.58 -17.79 -2.51
N GLN A 134 -9.39 -17.73 -1.43
CA GLN A 134 -10.54 -18.62 -1.22
C GLN A 134 -11.67 -18.44 -2.27
N ARG A 135 -11.59 -17.40 -3.08
CA ARG A 135 -12.56 -17.05 -4.14
C ARG A 135 -11.94 -17.09 -5.53
N ASP A 136 -10.74 -17.68 -5.65
CA ASP A 136 -9.96 -17.71 -6.90
C ASP A 136 -9.71 -16.31 -7.50
N THR A 137 -9.67 -15.28 -6.64
CA THR A 137 -9.43 -13.88 -7.01
C THR A 137 -7.97 -13.53 -6.80
N THR A 138 -7.24 -13.25 -7.88
CA THR A 138 -5.81 -12.92 -7.84
C THR A 138 -5.46 -11.58 -8.47
N GLU A 139 -6.31 -11.08 -9.38
CA GLU A 139 -6.08 -9.81 -10.09
C GLU A 139 -6.83 -8.68 -9.40
N VAL A 140 -6.09 -7.72 -8.85
CA VAL A 140 -6.67 -6.65 -8.04
C VAL A 140 -6.11 -5.27 -8.39
N VAL A 141 -6.91 -4.22 -8.19
CA VAL A 141 -6.45 -2.84 -8.16
C VAL A 141 -6.43 -2.36 -6.71
N LEU A 142 -5.26 -1.92 -6.25
CA LEU A 142 -5.05 -1.41 -4.89
C LEU A 142 -5.25 0.10 -4.85
N VAL A 143 -6.11 0.57 -3.97
CA VAL A 143 -6.40 2.00 -3.77
C VAL A 143 -5.74 2.50 -2.50
N SER A 144 -4.85 3.49 -2.64
CA SER A 144 -4.14 4.15 -1.55
C SER A 144 -3.62 5.52 -1.97
N ASP A 145 -2.82 6.17 -1.12
CA ASP A 145 -2.13 7.40 -1.50
C ASP A 145 -0.90 7.09 -2.38
N PRO A 146 -0.53 7.99 -3.32
CA PRO A 146 0.51 7.76 -4.32
C PRO A 146 1.86 7.29 -3.75
N TYR A 147 2.32 7.88 -2.64
CA TYR A 147 3.62 7.55 -2.06
C TYR A 147 3.73 6.10 -1.55
N HIS A 148 2.59 5.43 -1.25
CA HIS A 148 2.55 4.04 -0.80
C HIS A 148 2.61 3.00 -1.93
N ASN A 149 2.34 3.38 -3.18
CA ASN A 149 2.15 2.47 -4.30
C ASN A 149 3.27 1.45 -4.46
N ARG A 150 4.52 1.88 -4.36
CA ARG A 150 5.65 0.95 -4.55
C ARG A 150 5.67 -0.14 -3.49
N ARG A 151 5.46 0.21 -2.22
CA ARG A 151 5.39 -0.76 -1.13
C ARG A 151 4.21 -1.70 -1.28
N LEU A 152 3.06 -1.20 -1.71
CA LEU A 152 1.87 -2.01 -1.97
C LEU A 152 2.10 -3.04 -3.06
N LEU A 153 2.66 -2.64 -4.20
CA LEU A 153 2.99 -3.55 -5.31
C LEU A 153 3.98 -4.65 -4.89
N ASP A 154 5.03 -4.26 -4.17
CA ASP A 154 6.03 -5.23 -3.68
C ASP A 154 5.41 -6.19 -2.64
N THR A 155 4.53 -5.69 -1.74
CA THR A 155 3.82 -6.51 -0.75
C THR A 155 2.80 -7.44 -1.42
N ALA A 156 2.00 -6.95 -2.36
CA ALA A 156 1.04 -7.74 -3.11
C ALA A 156 1.73 -8.90 -3.84
N LYS A 157 2.86 -8.62 -4.49
CA LYS A 157 3.69 -9.64 -5.15
C LYS A 157 4.21 -10.69 -4.17
N GLU A 158 4.66 -10.29 -2.96
CA GLU A 158 5.10 -11.22 -1.90
C GLU A 158 3.95 -12.13 -1.43
N LEU A 159 2.71 -11.64 -1.52
CA LEU A 159 1.48 -12.35 -1.13
C LEU A 159 0.82 -13.13 -2.28
N GLY A 160 1.40 -13.13 -3.48
CA GLY A 160 0.90 -13.88 -4.64
C GLY A 160 -0.22 -13.18 -5.42
N LEU A 161 -0.50 -11.90 -5.15
CA LEU A 161 -1.49 -11.13 -5.90
C LEU A 161 -0.87 -10.51 -7.16
N SER A 162 -1.60 -10.53 -8.27
CA SER A 162 -1.36 -9.73 -9.47
C SER A 162 -2.03 -8.37 -9.29
N ALA A 163 -1.27 -7.37 -8.87
CA ALA A 163 -1.83 -6.10 -8.45
C ALA A 163 -1.44 -4.94 -9.36
N GLY A 164 -2.46 -4.16 -9.79
CA GLY A 164 -2.31 -2.78 -10.21
C GLY A 164 -2.46 -1.82 -9.03
N VAL A 165 -2.12 -0.56 -9.22
CA VAL A 165 -2.37 0.52 -8.25
C VAL A 165 -3.11 1.66 -8.93
N SER A 166 -4.13 2.18 -8.28
CA SER A 166 -4.80 3.42 -8.67
C SER A 166 -4.85 4.34 -7.46
N SER A 167 -4.23 5.50 -7.59
CA SER A 167 -3.99 6.39 -6.46
C SER A 167 -5.03 7.48 -6.36
N THR A 168 -5.25 7.94 -5.14
CA THR A 168 -5.93 9.22 -4.92
C THR A 168 -5.13 10.36 -5.57
N ASP A 169 -5.79 11.50 -5.81
CA ASP A 169 -5.22 12.73 -6.36
C ASP A 169 -4.31 13.50 -5.38
N ALA A 170 -3.91 12.88 -4.27
CA ALA A 170 -3.06 13.50 -3.27
C ALA A 170 -1.63 13.73 -3.80
N ASP A 171 -1.12 14.95 -3.70
CA ASP A 171 0.27 15.26 -4.03
C ASP A 171 1.22 14.77 -2.92
N PRO A 172 2.13 13.82 -3.19
CA PRO A 172 3.06 13.33 -2.18
C PRO A 172 4.15 14.36 -1.89
N SER A 173 4.36 14.68 -0.61
CA SER A 173 5.50 15.49 -0.19
C SER A 173 6.82 14.73 -0.33
N LEU A 174 7.94 15.45 -0.51
CA LEU A 174 9.28 14.86 -0.53
C LEU A 174 9.58 14.04 0.74
N ARG A 175 9.06 14.46 1.89
CA ARG A 175 9.23 13.73 3.16
C ARG A 175 8.53 12.37 3.12
N GLN A 176 7.32 12.29 2.56
CA GLN A 176 6.60 11.02 2.40
C GLN A 176 7.32 10.09 1.43
N LEU A 177 7.74 10.61 0.26
CA LEU A 177 8.52 9.83 -0.71
C LEU A 177 9.84 9.32 -0.13
N ALA A 178 10.58 10.14 0.64
CA ALA A 178 11.81 9.73 1.30
C ALA A 178 11.55 8.66 2.38
N GLY A 179 10.50 8.82 3.19
CA GLY A 179 10.09 7.84 4.19
C GLY A 179 9.73 6.49 3.57
N GLU A 180 8.94 6.50 2.50
CA GLU A 180 8.60 5.28 1.76
C GLU A 180 9.81 4.65 1.07
N THR A 181 10.74 5.46 0.56
CA THR A 181 12.00 4.95 -0.01
C THR A 181 12.77 4.11 1.01
N MET A 182 12.87 4.57 2.26
CA MET A 182 13.52 3.79 3.33
C MET A 182 12.75 2.51 3.63
N GLY A 183 11.42 2.58 3.75
CA GLY A 183 10.56 1.41 3.96
C GLY A 183 10.67 0.37 2.85
N VAL A 184 10.66 0.82 1.58
CA VAL A 184 10.82 -0.03 0.40
C VAL A 184 12.23 -0.62 0.34
N ALA A 185 13.26 0.19 0.57
CA ALA A 185 14.65 -0.27 0.55
C ALA A 185 14.90 -1.37 1.59
N LEU A 186 14.43 -1.19 2.81
CA LEU A 186 14.54 -2.20 3.86
C LEU A 186 13.66 -3.43 3.58
N GLY A 187 12.40 -3.21 3.18
CA GLY A 187 11.46 -4.30 2.88
C GLY A 187 11.97 -5.26 1.81
N ARG A 188 12.65 -4.73 0.78
CA ARG A 188 13.26 -5.54 -0.29
C ARG A 188 14.45 -6.37 0.14
N VAL A 189 15.23 -5.88 1.13
CA VAL A 189 16.41 -6.59 1.64
C VAL A 189 16.03 -7.68 2.64
N ILE A 190 15.11 -7.38 3.56
CA ILE A 190 14.78 -8.29 4.68
C ILE A 190 13.42 -8.97 4.54
N GLY A 191 12.59 -8.56 3.60
CA GLY A 191 11.17 -8.96 3.41
C GLY A 191 10.21 -8.09 4.21
N TYR A 192 9.07 -7.75 3.62
CA TYR A 192 8.08 -6.87 4.26
C TYR A 192 7.47 -7.48 5.52
N ARG A 193 7.24 -8.79 5.52
CA ARG A 193 6.79 -9.51 6.71
C ARG A 193 7.74 -9.41 7.89
N ARG A 194 9.06 -9.43 7.64
CA ARG A 194 10.08 -9.34 8.70
C ARG A 194 10.26 -7.93 9.21
N LEU A 195 10.13 -6.93 8.32
CA LEU A 195 10.27 -5.51 8.67
C LEU A 195 9.33 -5.13 9.82
N LEU A 196 8.10 -5.67 9.85
CA LEU A 196 7.10 -5.39 10.88
C LEU A 196 7.46 -5.92 12.28
N ARG A 197 8.35 -6.92 12.36
CA ARG A 197 8.77 -7.48 13.66
C ARG A 197 9.91 -6.70 14.31
N LEU A 198 10.44 -5.70 13.60
CA LEU A 198 11.59 -4.89 14.03
C LEU A 198 11.18 -3.49 14.48
N GLY A 199 9.94 -3.05 14.27
CA GLY A 199 9.34 -1.80 14.72
C GLY A 199 8.26 -2.04 15.74
#